data_07287ff0c0dcfeabdfa9dbf09c28f915
#
_entry.id   07287ff0c0dcfeabdfa9dbf09c28f915
#
_cell.length_a   1.000
_cell.length_b   1.000
_cell.length_c   1.000
_cell.angle_alpha   90.00
_cell.angle_beta   90.00
_cell.angle_gamma   90.00
#
_symmetry.space_group_name_H-M   'P 1'
#
loop_
_entity.id
_entity.type
_entity.pdbx_description
1 polymer ?
#
loop_
_entity_poly.entity_id
_entity_poly.type
_entity_poly.pdbx_seq_one_letter_code
_entity_poly.pdbx_strand_id
1 'polypeptide(L)'
;MSRTASLRVLPAVCALAAALLAAGPAPAAATAVPAAGPALREVLFVGNNWEGTADVLASTGDLGKVGRINVIPDKEERLREIYLNPVKLGFFLGIRNTAGEGHDQFVDDMYTTPDGGAVVVSRPSFADVVSVDLRTGRINWRFPVAGYRADHMAVSPDGTRVAVSASTANTVHVLDIATGRQLGSFATGDKPHENTFTHDGRYLWNSSIGDVTSALDAPWLDWTKGDRKITVADAQTFRTVRVIDMRARLDAFGRPDLSDAIRPMSFSPDESKLYFQVSFFNGFLEYDVATDRITRIKTLPENPATSTDRTTWVNDSRHHGMSMSPDGAKLCIAGTTDNYATVVDRATLAEGPLVPADKPYWATVDGDGTACVISESGADRVTAIDFATGAKRVSVPVGDHPQRVRLGHVPAGWTGPAAG
;
A
#
# COMPACT_ATOMS: atom_id res chain seq x y z
N MET A 1 -29.48 41.67 66.54
CA MET A 1 -30.17 42.96 66.45
C MET A 1 -30.51 43.24 65.05
N SER A 2 -31.78 43.20 64.80
CA SER A 2 -32.59 44.15 63.98
C SER A 2 -32.48 43.98 62.49
N ARG A 3 -33.46 43.90 61.72
CA ARG A 3 -34.94 43.78 61.70
C ARG A 3 -35.32 43.56 60.25
N THR A 4 -36.22 42.66 60.03
CA THR A 4 -37.12 42.43 58.91
C THR A 4 -37.71 43.66 58.26
N ALA A 5 -37.90 43.62 56.91
CA ALA A 5 -39.06 44.26 56.28
C ALA A 5 -39.49 43.49 55.04
N SER A 6 -40.66 42.91 55.13
CA SER A 6 -41.43 42.30 54.05
C SER A 6 -42.21 43.36 53.28
N LEU A 7 -42.20 43.33 51.95
CA LEU A 7 -43.22 44.06 51.15
C LEU A 7 -43.97 43.06 50.27
N ARG A 8 -45.25 42.90 50.55
CA ARG A 8 -46.25 42.21 49.73
C ARG A 8 -46.77 43.18 48.68
N VAL A 9 -46.86 42.75 47.41
CA VAL A 9 -47.70 43.42 46.40
C VAL A 9 -48.53 42.33 45.70
N LEU A 10 -49.85 42.57 45.68
CA LEU A 10 -50.91 41.74 45.10
C LEU A 10 -50.93 41.81 43.55
N PRO A 11 -51.58 40.83 42.90
CA PRO A 11 -51.55 40.64 41.48
C PRO A 11 -52.65 41.45 40.74
N ALA A 12 -52.29 42.04 39.59
CA ALA A 12 -53.26 42.55 38.66
C ALA A 12 -53.55 41.47 37.57
N VAL A 13 -54.77 41.05 37.50
CA VAL A 13 -55.30 40.17 36.47
C VAL A 13 -55.65 41.03 35.24
N CYS A 14 -54.93 40.84 34.13
CA CYS A 14 -55.37 41.27 32.83
C CYS A 14 -55.71 40.06 31.98
N ALA A 15 -57.01 39.91 31.67
CA ALA A 15 -57.50 38.94 30.70
C ALA A 15 -57.21 39.45 29.29
N LEU A 16 -56.41 38.75 28.52
CA LEU A 16 -56.29 38.92 27.09
C LEU A 16 -56.93 37.71 26.39
N ALA A 17 -57.94 37.96 25.60
CA ALA A 17 -58.55 36.96 24.75
C ALA A 17 -57.60 36.63 23.59
N ALA A 18 -57.14 35.39 23.52
CA ALA A 18 -56.34 34.87 22.40
C ALA A 18 -57.24 34.33 21.31
N ALA A 19 -57.20 34.96 20.13
CA ALA A 19 -57.80 34.42 18.91
C ALA A 19 -56.94 33.25 18.42
N LEU A 20 -57.45 32.02 18.42
CA LEU A 20 -56.87 30.86 17.79
C LEU A 20 -57.01 30.97 16.27
N LEU A 21 -55.95 31.39 15.59
CA LEU A 21 -55.80 31.14 14.16
C LEU A 21 -55.25 29.72 13.98
N ALA A 22 -56.05 28.83 13.42
CA ALA A 22 -55.65 27.50 13.04
C ALA A 22 -54.62 27.58 11.90
N ALA A 23 -53.34 27.38 12.22
CA ALA A 23 -52.28 27.15 11.23
C ALA A 23 -52.42 25.70 10.75
N GLY A 24 -52.78 25.52 9.47
CA GLY A 24 -52.74 24.23 8.81
C GLY A 24 -51.28 23.67 8.78
N PRO A 25 -51.11 22.32 8.70
CA PRO A 25 -49.79 21.73 8.67
C PRO A 25 -49.03 22.22 7.43
N ALA A 26 -47.83 22.77 7.66
CA ALA A 26 -46.93 23.11 6.59
C ALA A 26 -46.55 21.81 5.79
N PRO A 27 -46.45 21.88 4.46
CA PRO A 27 -46.05 20.72 3.68
C PRO A 27 -44.64 20.30 4.14
N ALA A 28 -44.49 19.00 4.48
CA ALA A 28 -43.20 18.41 4.80
C ALA A 28 -42.24 18.66 3.62
N ALA A 29 -41.15 19.34 3.86
CA ALA A 29 -40.10 19.48 2.87
C ALA A 29 -39.65 18.06 2.49
N ALA A 30 -39.83 17.72 1.21
CA ALA A 30 -39.30 16.49 0.66
C ALA A 30 -37.77 16.49 0.90
N THR A 31 -37.31 15.60 1.75
CA THR A 31 -35.86 15.34 1.91
C THR A 31 -35.34 14.90 0.55
N ALA A 32 -34.54 15.76 -0.10
CA ALA A 32 -33.89 15.41 -1.33
C ALA A 32 -33.07 14.14 -1.07
N VAL A 33 -33.43 13.06 -1.75
CA VAL A 33 -32.58 11.84 -1.78
C VAL A 33 -31.24 12.30 -2.33
N PRO A 34 -30.11 12.04 -1.65
CA PRO A 34 -28.81 12.38 -2.20
C PRO A 34 -28.70 11.76 -3.59
N ALA A 35 -28.30 12.54 -4.58
CA ALA A 35 -28.08 12.01 -5.91
C ALA A 35 -27.08 10.85 -5.79
N ALA A 36 -27.45 9.68 -6.32
CA ALA A 36 -26.56 8.55 -6.37
C ALA A 36 -25.26 9.01 -7.04
N GLY A 37 -24.13 8.76 -6.38
CA GLY A 37 -22.82 9.05 -6.95
C GLY A 37 -22.67 8.38 -8.33
N PRO A 38 -21.70 8.78 -9.15
CA PRO A 38 -21.49 8.16 -10.45
C PRO A 38 -21.30 6.64 -10.26
N ALA A 39 -21.86 5.84 -11.18
CA ALA A 39 -21.61 4.41 -11.20
C ALA A 39 -20.08 4.18 -11.33
N LEU A 40 -19.52 3.32 -10.49
CA LEU A 40 -18.11 2.99 -10.49
C LEU A 40 -17.85 1.67 -11.21
N ARG A 41 -16.68 1.53 -11.81
CA ARG A 41 -16.15 0.31 -12.36
C ARG A 41 -14.86 -0.02 -11.63
N GLU A 42 -14.72 -1.27 -11.19
CA GLU A 42 -13.48 -1.78 -10.66
C GLU A 42 -12.46 -2.02 -11.78
N VAL A 43 -11.20 -1.69 -11.50
CA VAL A 43 -10.06 -1.78 -12.42
C VAL A 43 -8.80 -2.15 -11.67
N LEU A 44 -7.77 -2.54 -12.42
CA LEU A 44 -6.40 -2.67 -11.92
C LEU A 44 -5.58 -1.45 -12.36
N PHE A 45 -4.93 -0.82 -11.41
CA PHE A 45 -3.89 0.18 -11.65
C PHE A 45 -2.53 -0.49 -11.63
N VAL A 46 -1.72 -0.24 -12.65
CA VAL A 46 -0.35 -0.75 -12.79
C VAL A 46 0.61 0.44 -12.79
N GLY A 47 1.43 0.56 -11.76
CA GLY A 47 2.41 1.64 -11.64
C GLY A 47 3.66 1.36 -12.47
N ASN A 48 3.90 2.17 -13.50
CA ASN A 48 5.09 2.12 -14.35
C ASN A 48 6.18 2.97 -13.71
N ASN A 49 7.04 2.31 -12.89
CA ASN A 49 7.89 2.99 -11.92
C ASN A 49 8.89 3.97 -12.54
N TRP A 50 9.55 3.60 -13.65
CA TRP A 50 10.57 4.43 -14.27
C TRP A 50 9.97 5.49 -15.21
N GLU A 51 8.80 5.21 -15.78
CA GLU A 51 8.12 6.12 -16.71
C GLU A 51 7.34 7.24 -15.99
N GLY A 52 6.81 6.97 -14.80
CA GLY A 52 5.98 7.93 -14.07
C GLY A 52 4.54 7.99 -14.59
N THR A 53 4.04 6.87 -15.09
CA THR A 53 2.65 6.69 -15.50
C THR A 53 1.99 5.55 -14.74
N ALA A 54 0.67 5.46 -14.82
CA ALA A 54 -0.09 4.29 -14.41
C ALA A 54 -0.98 3.81 -15.55
N ASP A 55 -0.85 2.55 -15.95
CA ASP A 55 -1.83 1.90 -16.80
C ASP A 55 -3.04 1.46 -15.98
N VAL A 56 -4.21 1.60 -16.58
CA VAL A 56 -5.47 1.17 -15.98
C VAL A 56 -6.04 0.07 -16.88
N LEU A 57 -6.25 -1.10 -16.28
CA LEU A 57 -6.68 -2.31 -16.96
C LEU A 57 -8.04 -2.76 -16.42
N ALA A 58 -8.78 -3.56 -17.18
CA ALA A 58 -9.92 -4.30 -16.66
C ALA A 58 -9.46 -5.17 -15.46
N SER A 59 -10.27 -5.24 -14.40
CA SER A 59 -9.92 -5.99 -13.20
C SER A 59 -9.98 -7.51 -13.36
N THR A 60 -10.61 -7.99 -14.43
CA THR A 60 -10.88 -9.41 -14.69
C THR A 60 -10.71 -9.76 -16.17
N GLY A 61 -10.80 -11.05 -16.48
CA GLY A 61 -10.83 -11.56 -17.85
C GLY A 61 -9.49 -11.43 -18.56
N ASP A 62 -9.48 -10.72 -19.68
CA ASP A 62 -8.30 -10.53 -20.55
C ASP A 62 -7.39 -9.37 -20.09
N LEU A 63 -7.70 -8.69 -18.98
CA LEU A 63 -7.02 -7.52 -18.47
C LEU A 63 -6.90 -6.40 -19.52
N GLY A 64 -7.92 -6.22 -20.35
CA GLY A 64 -7.94 -5.24 -21.44
C GLY A 64 -7.62 -3.83 -20.95
N LYS A 65 -6.82 -3.08 -21.70
CA LYS A 65 -6.43 -1.71 -21.35
C LYS A 65 -7.63 -0.78 -21.40
N VAL A 66 -7.84 -0.06 -20.28
CA VAL A 66 -8.92 0.92 -20.11
C VAL A 66 -8.42 2.34 -20.36
N GLY A 67 -7.22 2.67 -19.86
CA GLY A 67 -6.63 4.00 -20.01
C GLY A 67 -5.22 4.06 -19.44
N ARG A 68 -4.67 5.28 -19.41
CA ARG A 68 -3.37 5.57 -18.81
C ARG A 68 -3.39 6.95 -18.19
N ILE A 69 -2.65 7.14 -17.10
CA ILE A 69 -2.52 8.40 -16.37
C ILE A 69 -1.05 8.76 -16.26
N ASN A 70 -0.72 10.04 -16.49
CA ASN A 70 0.55 10.63 -16.05
C ASN A 70 0.43 10.99 -14.56
N VAL A 71 1.26 10.43 -13.70
CA VAL A 71 1.25 10.71 -12.26
C VAL A 71 2.37 11.66 -11.81
N ILE A 72 3.12 12.17 -12.79
CA ILE A 72 4.18 13.18 -12.60
C ILE A 72 3.95 14.43 -13.47
N PRO A 73 2.71 15.01 -13.52
CA PRO A 73 2.46 16.18 -14.36
C PRO A 73 3.27 17.40 -13.94
N ASP A 74 3.80 17.41 -12.71
CA ASP A 74 4.67 18.44 -12.13
C ASP A 74 6.17 18.08 -12.16
N LYS A 75 6.59 17.13 -13.00
CA LYS A 75 7.97 16.62 -13.04
C LYS A 75 9.02 17.71 -13.10
N GLU A 76 8.86 18.69 -14.00
CA GLU A 76 9.83 19.76 -14.18
C GLU A 76 9.98 20.62 -12.91
N GLU A 77 8.89 20.92 -12.24
CA GLU A 77 8.88 21.68 -10.99
C GLU A 77 9.59 20.91 -9.86
N ARG A 78 9.30 19.59 -9.75
CA ARG A 78 9.96 18.73 -8.74
C ARG A 78 11.45 18.60 -9.00
N LEU A 79 11.86 18.38 -10.25
CA LEU A 79 13.28 18.32 -10.60
C LEU A 79 14.00 19.64 -10.32
N ARG A 80 13.34 20.78 -10.58
CA ARG A 80 13.90 22.10 -10.24
C ARG A 80 14.12 22.25 -8.73
N GLU A 81 13.15 21.85 -7.88
CA GLU A 81 13.32 21.84 -6.42
C GLU A 81 14.49 20.98 -5.97
N ILE A 82 14.66 19.80 -6.60
CA ILE A 82 15.73 18.87 -6.28
C ILE A 82 17.08 19.44 -6.68
N TYR A 83 17.25 19.92 -7.92
CA TYR A 83 18.51 20.44 -8.42
C TYR A 83 18.98 21.73 -7.72
N LEU A 84 18.06 22.51 -7.19
CA LEU A 84 18.38 23.71 -6.41
C LEU A 84 18.74 23.41 -4.95
N ASN A 85 18.59 22.17 -4.48
CA ASN A 85 18.91 21.77 -3.11
C ASN A 85 19.92 20.63 -3.10
N PRO A 86 21.18 20.86 -2.70
CA PRO A 86 22.24 19.86 -2.80
C PRO A 86 21.98 18.62 -1.95
N VAL A 87 21.26 18.72 -0.83
CA VAL A 87 20.89 17.58 0.01
C VAL A 87 19.85 16.72 -0.70
N LYS A 88 18.77 17.35 -1.23
CA LYS A 88 17.77 16.62 -2.03
C LYS A 88 18.40 15.96 -3.25
N LEU A 89 19.29 16.65 -3.95
CA LEU A 89 20.00 16.11 -5.11
C LEU A 89 20.85 14.90 -4.73
N GLY A 90 21.56 14.95 -3.60
CA GLY A 90 22.35 13.82 -3.10
C GLY A 90 21.49 12.57 -2.85
N PHE A 91 20.33 12.73 -2.19
CA PHE A 91 19.39 11.63 -1.98
C PHE A 91 18.74 11.14 -3.27
N PHE A 92 18.34 12.04 -4.16
CA PHE A 92 17.76 11.72 -5.47
C PHE A 92 18.71 10.83 -6.29
N LEU A 93 19.98 11.23 -6.40
CA LEU A 93 21.00 10.45 -7.09
C LEU A 93 21.34 9.15 -6.35
N GLY A 94 21.35 9.16 -5.01
CA GLY A 94 21.54 7.98 -4.19
C GLY A 94 20.45 6.94 -4.44
N ILE A 95 19.17 7.35 -4.42
CA ILE A 95 18.01 6.47 -4.70
C ILE A 95 18.12 5.89 -6.12
N ARG A 96 18.41 6.73 -7.12
CA ARG A 96 18.61 6.29 -8.49
C ARG A 96 19.65 5.18 -8.61
N ASN A 97 20.79 5.33 -7.98
CA ASN A 97 21.93 4.40 -8.11
C ASN A 97 21.82 3.17 -7.19
N THR A 98 20.86 3.13 -6.27
CA THR A 98 20.64 2.00 -5.35
C THR A 98 19.28 1.35 -5.63
N ALA A 99 18.23 1.77 -4.92
CA ALA A 99 16.89 1.20 -5.05
C ALA A 99 16.27 1.36 -6.44
N GLY A 100 16.70 2.33 -7.22
CA GLY A 100 16.21 2.63 -8.57
C GLY A 100 16.91 1.89 -9.71
N GLU A 101 17.88 1.03 -9.42
CA GLU A 101 18.61 0.26 -10.44
C GLU A 101 19.20 1.12 -11.59
N GLY A 102 19.60 2.36 -11.30
CA GLY A 102 20.10 3.33 -12.28
C GLY A 102 19.00 4.29 -12.80
N HIS A 103 17.76 4.12 -12.43
CA HIS A 103 16.61 4.89 -12.90
C HIS A 103 15.93 5.66 -11.77
N ASP A 104 15.21 6.72 -12.12
CA ASP A 104 14.36 7.45 -11.17
C ASP A 104 13.12 6.60 -10.88
N GLN A 105 12.72 6.56 -9.61
CA GLN A 105 11.52 5.89 -9.16
C GLN A 105 10.39 6.90 -9.01
N PHE A 106 9.48 6.95 -9.97
CA PHE A 106 8.39 7.94 -10.00
C PHE A 106 7.07 7.42 -9.48
N VAL A 107 6.88 6.10 -9.46
CA VAL A 107 5.67 5.45 -8.95
C VAL A 107 6.06 4.25 -8.13
N ASP A 108 5.68 4.22 -6.85
CA ASP A 108 5.80 2.99 -6.07
C ASP A 108 4.41 2.39 -5.82
N ASP A 109 3.57 3.05 -5.05
CA ASP A 109 2.26 2.50 -4.68
C ASP A 109 1.12 3.47 -5.01
N MET A 110 -0.11 2.95 -5.14
CA MET A 110 -1.26 3.78 -5.51
C MET A 110 -2.60 3.20 -5.04
N TYR A 111 -3.53 4.11 -4.68
CA TYR A 111 -4.89 3.77 -4.27
C TYR A 111 -5.87 4.82 -4.76
N THR A 112 -7.08 4.43 -5.13
CA THR A 112 -8.13 5.37 -5.51
C THR A 112 -8.89 5.91 -4.31
N THR A 113 -9.43 7.12 -4.44
CA THR A 113 -10.43 7.62 -3.50
C THR A 113 -11.70 6.79 -3.60
N PRO A 114 -12.52 6.70 -2.52
CA PRO A 114 -13.74 5.86 -2.50
C PRO A 114 -14.76 6.24 -3.58
N ASP A 115 -14.78 7.49 -4.02
CA ASP A 115 -15.66 7.99 -5.08
C ASP A 115 -15.10 7.73 -6.49
N GLY A 116 -13.92 7.12 -6.61
CA GLY A 116 -13.26 6.88 -7.89
C GLY A 116 -12.85 8.15 -8.63
N GLY A 117 -12.81 9.31 -7.95
CA GLY A 117 -12.49 10.61 -8.56
C GLY A 117 -11.02 10.90 -8.69
N ALA A 118 -10.18 10.26 -7.89
CA ALA A 118 -8.73 10.49 -7.89
C ALA A 118 -7.94 9.21 -7.59
N VAL A 119 -6.68 9.19 -8.00
CA VAL A 119 -5.67 8.21 -7.58
C VAL A 119 -4.61 8.90 -6.72
N VAL A 120 -4.29 8.28 -5.58
CA VAL A 120 -3.24 8.72 -4.66
C VAL A 120 -2.01 7.85 -4.89
N VAL A 121 -0.86 8.48 -5.11
CA VAL A 121 0.37 7.83 -5.57
C VAL A 121 1.56 8.24 -4.70
N SER A 122 2.34 7.28 -4.23
CA SER A 122 3.67 7.55 -3.65
C SER A 122 4.73 7.65 -4.74
N ARG A 123 5.58 8.69 -4.65
CA ARG A 123 6.61 8.97 -5.64
C ARG A 123 7.99 9.01 -4.96
N PRO A 124 8.72 7.87 -4.95
CA PRO A 124 9.95 7.72 -4.15
C PRO A 124 11.01 8.78 -4.44
N SER A 125 11.33 9.02 -5.70
CA SER A 125 12.37 9.97 -6.10
C SER A 125 12.01 11.44 -5.83
N PHE A 126 10.71 11.75 -5.72
CA PHE A 126 10.23 13.10 -5.37
C PHE A 126 9.97 13.28 -3.87
N ALA A 127 10.08 12.19 -3.09
CA ALA A 127 9.85 12.17 -1.65
C ALA A 127 8.47 12.73 -1.27
N ASP A 128 7.42 12.35 -2.01
CA ASP A 128 6.07 12.86 -1.77
C ASP A 128 4.99 11.84 -2.11
N VAL A 129 3.77 12.18 -1.70
CA VAL A 129 2.52 11.55 -2.11
C VAL A 129 1.66 12.59 -2.79
N VAL A 130 1.03 12.25 -3.90
CA VAL A 130 0.12 13.13 -4.63
C VAL A 130 -1.22 12.46 -4.85
N SER A 131 -2.28 13.28 -4.92
CA SER A 131 -3.57 12.88 -5.46
C SER A 131 -3.73 13.46 -6.85
N VAL A 132 -3.98 12.61 -7.84
CA VAL A 132 -4.20 13.01 -9.22
C VAL A 132 -5.68 12.81 -9.56
N ASP A 133 -6.34 13.88 -10.00
CA ASP A 133 -7.73 13.84 -10.47
C ASP A 133 -7.85 13.00 -11.73
N LEU A 134 -8.69 11.98 -11.72
CA LEU A 134 -8.83 11.02 -12.81
C LEU A 134 -9.48 11.60 -14.07
N ARG A 135 -10.23 12.69 -13.93
CA ARG A 135 -10.89 13.37 -15.04
C ARG A 135 -9.97 14.35 -15.76
N THR A 136 -9.11 15.06 -15.01
CA THR A 136 -8.30 16.16 -15.56
C THR A 136 -6.81 15.84 -15.66
N GLY A 137 -6.32 14.81 -14.97
CA GLY A 137 -4.90 14.51 -14.85
C GLY A 137 -4.11 15.52 -14.00
N ARG A 138 -4.80 16.42 -13.28
CA ARG A 138 -4.15 17.45 -12.45
C ARG A 138 -3.98 16.96 -11.03
N ILE A 139 -2.94 17.47 -10.34
CA ILE A 139 -2.72 17.22 -8.93
C ILE A 139 -3.75 17.99 -8.10
N ASN A 140 -4.53 17.28 -7.28
CA ASN A 140 -5.45 17.85 -6.29
C ASN A 140 -4.70 18.36 -5.07
N TRP A 141 -3.79 17.53 -4.55
CA TRP A 141 -2.96 17.84 -3.41
C TRP A 141 -1.63 17.08 -3.48
N ARG A 142 -0.64 17.61 -2.77
CA ARG A 142 0.68 17.04 -2.60
C ARG A 142 1.07 17.05 -1.13
N PHE A 143 1.59 15.94 -0.64
CA PHE A 143 2.15 15.80 0.70
C PHE A 143 3.63 15.40 0.61
N PRO A 144 4.58 16.29 0.91
CA PRO A 144 5.99 15.92 1.06
C PRO A 144 6.14 15.07 2.32
N VAL A 145 6.72 13.85 2.17
CA VAL A 145 7.00 13.01 3.33
C VAL A 145 8.19 13.55 4.12
N ALA A 146 8.31 13.15 5.38
CA ALA A 146 9.52 13.40 6.16
C ALA A 146 10.73 12.71 5.48
N GLY A 147 11.87 13.38 5.45
CA GLY A 147 13.07 12.89 4.78
C GLY A 147 13.01 13.03 3.26
N TYR A 148 13.52 12.00 2.54
CA TYR A 148 13.85 12.13 1.13
C TYR A 148 13.39 10.97 0.26
N ARG A 149 12.56 10.06 0.80
CA ARG A 149 11.98 8.96 0.02
C ARG A 149 10.63 8.56 0.59
N ALA A 150 9.58 8.68 -0.23
CA ALA A 150 8.32 7.98 -0.02
C ALA A 150 8.46 6.52 -0.46
N ASP A 151 7.77 5.62 0.22
CA ASP A 151 7.83 4.18 -0.08
C ASP A 151 6.40 3.61 -0.10
N HIS A 152 6.23 2.34 0.24
CA HIS A 152 4.96 1.65 0.19
C HIS A 152 3.85 2.34 0.97
N MET A 153 2.64 2.21 0.46
CA MET A 153 1.42 2.70 1.10
C MET A 153 0.49 1.55 1.48
N ALA A 154 -0.49 1.87 2.30
CA ALA A 154 -1.67 1.05 2.53
C ALA A 154 -2.89 1.95 2.68
N VAL A 155 -4.04 1.51 2.15
CA VAL A 155 -5.32 2.16 2.36
C VAL A 155 -6.07 1.50 3.50
N SER A 156 -6.75 2.29 4.34
CA SER A 156 -7.63 1.75 5.38
C SER A 156 -8.85 1.04 4.78
N PRO A 157 -9.43 0.04 5.46
CA PRO A 157 -10.56 -0.71 4.91
C PRO A 157 -11.79 0.14 4.54
N ASP A 158 -11.98 1.29 5.20
CA ASP A 158 -13.02 2.24 4.88
C ASP A 158 -12.66 3.17 3.70
N GLY A 159 -11.45 3.04 3.13
CA GLY A 159 -10.95 3.82 2.02
C GLY A 159 -10.67 5.30 2.34
N THR A 160 -10.77 5.73 3.61
CA THR A 160 -10.68 7.16 3.96
C THR A 160 -9.28 7.63 4.31
N ARG A 161 -8.36 6.71 4.62
CA ARG A 161 -7.00 7.02 5.07
C ARG A 161 -5.98 6.26 4.24
N VAL A 162 -4.83 6.88 4.02
CA VAL A 162 -3.68 6.24 3.42
C VAL A 162 -2.46 6.39 4.34
N ALA A 163 -1.79 5.27 4.63
CA ALA A 163 -0.52 5.25 5.32
C ALA A 163 0.61 5.24 4.29
N VAL A 164 1.70 5.97 4.54
CA VAL A 164 2.89 5.98 3.68
C VAL A 164 4.16 5.88 4.51
N SER A 165 5.06 5.01 4.11
CA SER A 165 6.39 4.88 4.69
C SER A 165 7.31 6.00 4.20
N ALA A 166 7.85 6.79 5.14
CA ALA A 166 8.91 7.78 4.92
C ALA A 166 10.26 7.11 5.24
N SER A 167 10.81 6.36 4.26
CA SER A 167 11.86 5.37 4.53
C SER A 167 13.18 5.97 5.01
N THR A 168 13.50 7.23 4.70
CA THR A 168 14.71 7.89 5.19
C THR A 168 14.50 8.67 6.50
N ALA A 169 13.28 8.70 7.02
CA ALA A 169 12.94 9.38 8.28
C ALA A 169 12.41 8.41 9.36
N ASN A 170 12.38 7.11 9.10
CA ASN A 170 11.96 6.08 10.04
C ASN A 170 10.58 6.35 10.64
N THR A 171 9.65 6.77 9.78
CA THR A 171 8.31 7.22 10.19
C THR A 171 7.28 6.75 9.15
N VAL A 172 6.10 6.38 9.64
CA VAL A 172 4.90 6.22 8.81
C VAL A 172 4.01 7.43 9.03
N HIS A 173 3.60 8.10 7.94
CA HIS A 173 2.55 9.12 7.96
C HIS A 173 1.21 8.49 7.62
N VAL A 174 0.14 8.96 8.27
CA VAL A 174 -1.23 8.60 7.92
C VAL A 174 -1.95 9.86 7.47
N LEU A 175 -2.49 9.83 6.26
CA LEU A 175 -3.12 10.96 5.60
C LEU A 175 -4.61 10.69 5.38
N ASP A 176 -5.41 11.74 5.40
CA ASP A 176 -6.75 11.75 4.85
C ASP A 176 -6.63 11.65 3.32
N ILE A 177 -7.22 10.63 2.71
CA ILE A 177 -7.01 10.32 1.30
C ILE A 177 -7.63 11.38 0.36
N ALA A 178 -8.70 12.04 0.80
CA ALA A 178 -9.38 13.05 -0.02
C ALA A 178 -8.65 14.39 -0.05
N THR A 179 -8.00 14.77 1.07
CA THR A 179 -7.43 16.10 1.24
C THR A 179 -5.91 16.14 1.34
N GLY A 180 -5.24 15.02 1.52
CA GLY A 180 -3.80 14.94 1.79
C GLY A 180 -3.40 15.47 3.17
N ARG A 181 -4.36 15.83 4.02
CA ARG A 181 -4.08 16.31 5.38
C ARG A 181 -3.52 15.18 6.24
N GLN A 182 -2.38 15.43 6.87
CA GLN A 182 -1.83 14.46 7.82
C GLN A 182 -2.76 14.35 9.05
N LEU A 183 -3.17 13.13 9.34
CA LEU A 183 -3.97 12.77 10.50
C LEU A 183 -3.08 12.45 11.70
N GLY A 184 -1.93 11.85 11.45
CA GLY A 184 -0.92 11.50 12.43
C GLY A 184 0.27 10.79 11.83
N SER A 185 1.17 10.34 12.71
CA SER A 185 2.35 9.57 12.33
C SER A 185 2.85 8.77 13.53
N PHE A 186 3.66 7.75 13.27
CA PHE A 186 4.35 6.99 14.31
C PHE A 186 5.75 6.61 13.86
N ALA A 187 6.66 6.50 14.84
CA ALA A 187 8.03 6.06 14.60
C ALA A 187 8.09 4.55 14.37
N THR A 188 9.00 4.13 13.53
CA THR A 188 9.24 2.74 13.15
C THR A 188 10.68 2.33 13.46
N GLY A 189 11.12 1.17 13.00
CA GLY A 189 12.54 0.87 12.80
C GLY A 189 13.11 1.60 11.60
N ASP A 190 14.34 1.25 11.24
CA ASP A 190 15.05 1.88 10.13
C ASP A 190 14.48 1.43 8.78
N LYS A 191 14.28 2.40 7.89
CA LYS A 191 13.73 2.22 6.55
C LYS A 191 12.39 1.46 6.56
N PRO A 192 11.30 2.08 7.09
CA PRO A 192 9.96 1.53 6.97
C PRO A 192 9.63 1.27 5.51
N HIS A 193 9.01 0.12 5.24
CA HIS A 193 8.74 -0.39 3.92
C HIS A 193 7.26 -0.76 3.79
N GLU A 194 6.88 -2.00 4.01
CA GLU A 194 5.51 -2.46 3.84
C GLU A 194 4.58 -1.96 4.95
N ASN A 195 3.38 -1.55 4.56
CA ASN A 195 2.29 -1.17 5.45
C ASN A 195 1.08 -2.07 5.19
N THR A 196 0.35 -2.44 6.25
CA THR A 196 -0.89 -3.20 6.14
C THR A 196 -1.83 -2.83 7.28
N PHE A 197 -3.05 -2.37 6.96
CA PHE A 197 -4.12 -2.25 7.94
C PHE A 197 -4.74 -3.61 8.23
N THR A 198 -5.16 -3.84 9.47
CA THR A 198 -6.07 -4.96 9.79
C THR A 198 -7.43 -4.73 9.12
N HIS A 199 -8.17 -5.82 8.86
CA HIS A 199 -9.47 -5.77 8.19
C HIS A 199 -10.51 -4.94 8.95
N ASP A 200 -10.42 -4.91 10.29
CA ASP A 200 -11.25 -4.06 11.14
C ASP A 200 -10.79 -2.59 11.18
N GLY A 201 -9.68 -2.26 10.51
CA GLY A 201 -9.07 -0.92 10.48
C GLY A 201 -8.51 -0.43 11.80
N ARG A 202 -8.40 -1.31 12.80
CA ARG A 202 -7.97 -0.94 14.17
C ARG A 202 -6.46 -0.80 14.29
N TYR A 203 -5.70 -1.63 13.59
CA TYR A 203 -4.25 -1.62 13.65
C TYR A 203 -3.63 -1.39 12.29
N LEU A 204 -2.46 -0.77 12.32
CA LEU A 204 -1.59 -0.59 11.16
C LEU A 204 -0.24 -1.27 11.47
N TRP A 205 0.12 -2.24 10.66
CA TRP A 205 1.38 -2.97 10.72
C TRP A 205 2.36 -2.35 9.76
N ASN A 206 3.58 -2.13 10.19
CA ASN A 206 4.68 -1.67 9.35
C ASN A 206 5.90 -2.57 9.54
N SER A 207 6.51 -3.02 8.44
CA SER A 207 7.82 -3.67 8.47
C SER A 207 8.92 -2.69 8.12
N SER A 208 9.96 -2.67 8.94
CA SER A 208 11.19 -1.90 8.71
C SER A 208 12.30 -2.85 8.23
N ILE A 209 12.86 -2.58 7.05
CA ILE A 209 13.77 -3.49 6.36
C ILE A 209 15.25 -3.16 6.58
N GLY A 210 15.55 -2.00 7.17
CA GLY A 210 16.92 -1.56 7.37
C GLY A 210 17.68 -1.29 6.07
N ASP A 211 19.01 -1.39 6.12
CA ASP A 211 19.84 -1.20 4.94
C ASP A 211 19.81 -2.45 4.05
N VAL A 212 19.23 -2.30 2.86
CA VAL A 212 19.15 -3.30 1.79
C VAL A 212 19.99 -2.91 0.57
N THR A 213 20.85 -1.92 0.69
CA THR A 213 21.74 -1.48 -0.38
C THR A 213 23.07 -2.18 -0.36
N SER A 214 23.34 -3.00 0.66
CA SER A 214 24.53 -3.83 0.80
C SER A 214 24.16 -5.31 0.78
N ALA A 215 24.75 -6.07 -0.13
CA ALA A 215 24.56 -7.52 -0.26
C ALA A 215 25.13 -8.33 0.94
N LEU A 216 25.85 -7.68 1.84
CA LEU A 216 26.39 -8.26 3.06
C LEU A 216 25.31 -8.29 4.15
N ASP A 217 24.46 -9.28 4.13
CA ASP A 217 23.40 -9.49 5.12
C ASP A 217 23.58 -10.87 5.78
N ALA A 218 24.48 -10.93 6.74
CA ALA A 218 24.69 -12.10 7.58
C ALA A 218 24.31 -11.75 9.02
N PRO A 219 23.72 -12.67 9.82
CA PRO A 219 23.23 -12.37 11.17
C PRO A 219 24.23 -11.66 12.08
N TRP A 220 25.51 -11.97 11.98
CA TRP A 220 26.56 -11.27 12.75
C TRP A 220 26.84 -9.84 12.28
N LEU A 221 26.27 -9.42 11.16
CA LEU A 221 26.33 -8.06 10.61
C LEU A 221 25.01 -7.29 10.80
N ASP A 222 24.00 -7.87 11.42
CA ASP A 222 22.67 -7.23 11.61
C ASP A 222 22.80 -5.84 12.25
N TRP A 223 23.74 -5.66 13.17
CA TRP A 223 24.02 -4.37 13.80
C TRP A 223 24.42 -3.26 12.81
N THR A 224 24.87 -3.61 11.58
CA THR A 224 25.22 -2.65 10.52
C THR A 224 23.98 -2.28 9.66
N LYS A 225 22.90 -3.02 9.80
CA LYS A 225 21.71 -2.91 8.96
C LYS A 225 20.62 -1.99 9.52
N GLY A 226 20.80 -1.53 10.75
CA GLY A 226 19.81 -0.72 11.44
C GLY A 226 18.74 -1.53 12.17
N ASP A 227 17.77 -0.85 12.73
CA ASP A 227 16.71 -1.42 13.56
C ASP A 227 15.59 -2.01 12.68
N ARG A 228 15.65 -3.32 12.41
CA ARG A 228 14.69 -4.08 11.61
C ARG A 228 13.65 -4.74 12.51
N LYS A 229 12.39 -4.41 12.31
CA LYS A 229 11.28 -4.90 13.15
C LYS A 229 9.94 -4.71 12.48
N ILE A 230 8.91 -5.37 13.01
CA ILE A 230 7.53 -4.99 12.72
C ILE A 230 7.05 -4.07 13.84
N THR A 231 6.53 -2.90 13.47
CA THR A 231 5.85 -1.98 14.38
C THR A 231 4.35 -2.06 14.12
N VAL A 232 3.57 -2.31 15.16
CA VAL A 232 2.10 -2.28 15.12
C VAL A 232 1.63 -1.05 15.87
N ALA A 233 0.89 -0.19 15.18
CA ALA A 233 0.30 1.01 15.74
C ALA A 233 -1.23 0.90 15.78
N ASP A 234 -1.84 1.48 16.81
CA ASP A 234 -3.27 1.74 16.83
C ASP A 234 -3.59 2.80 15.77
N ALA A 235 -4.48 2.48 14.85
CA ALA A 235 -4.73 3.30 13.64
C ALA A 235 -5.59 4.55 13.89
N GLN A 236 -6.08 4.76 15.13
CA GLN A 236 -6.79 5.98 15.52
C GLN A 236 -5.89 6.93 16.28
N THR A 237 -5.10 6.39 17.21
CA THR A 237 -4.23 7.20 18.09
C THR A 237 -2.81 7.33 17.59
N PHE A 238 -2.43 6.51 16.59
CA PHE A 238 -1.08 6.42 16.02
C PHE A 238 0.00 6.07 17.05
N ARG A 239 -0.40 5.43 18.16
CA ARG A 239 0.53 4.96 19.17
C ARG A 239 0.96 3.53 18.86
N THR A 240 2.24 3.26 18.98
CA THR A 240 2.77 1.90 18.92
C THR A 240 2.18 1.08 20.06
N VAL A 241 1.53 -0.03 19.73
CA VAL A 241 0.92 -0.98 20.68
C VAL A 241 1.70 -2.28 20.79
N ARG A 242 2.48 -2.62 19.75
CA ARG A 242 3.32 -3.81 19.71
C ARG A 242 4.54 -3.60 18.84
N VAL A 243 5.65 -4.18 19.22
CA VAL A 243 6.87 -4.32 18.42
C VAL A 243 7.22 -5.80 18.35
N ILE A 244 7.51 -6.30 17.16
CA ILE A 244 7.92 -7.69 16.95
C ILE A 244 9.37 -7.67 16.47
N ASP A 245 10.25 -8.20 17.28
CA ASP A 245 11.63 -8.46 16.95
C ASP A 245 11.70 -9.77 16.15
N MET A 246 11.84 -9.63 14.82
CA MET A 246 11.83 -10.78 13.94
C MET A 246 13.13 -11.59 14.04
N ARG A 247 14.26 -10.96 14.38
CA ARG A 247 15.50 -11.68 14.66
C ARG A 247 15.28 -12.71 15.76
N ALA A 248 14.74 -12.29 16.89
CA ALA A 248 14.45 -13.19 18.00
C ALA A 248 13.44 -14.31 17.63
N ARG A 249 12.50 -14.04 16.72
CA ARG A 249 11.54 -15.07 16.24
C ARG A 249 12.19 -16.08 15.29
N LEU A 250 13.10 -15.63 14.43
CA LEU A 250 13.88 -16.52 13.55
C LEU A 250 14.82 -17.39 14.36
N ASP A 251 15.52 -16.85 15.36
CA ASP A 251 16.39 -17.59 16.25
C ASP A 251 15.63 -18.66 17.03
N ALA A 252 14.48 -18.30 17.61
CA ALA A 252 13.61 -19.24 18.32
C ALA A 252 13.02 -20.34 17.43
N PHE A 253 12.84 -20.05 16.13
CA PHE A 253 12.39 -21.02 15.13
C PHE A 253 13.54 -21.94 14.62
N GLY A 254 14.78 -21.65 14.99
CA GLY A 254 15.96 -22.40 14.56
C GLY A 254 16.48 -21.99 13.18
N ARG A 255 16.21 -20.77 12.75
CA ARG A 255 16.71 -20.20 11.49
C ARG A 255 17.48 -18.90 11.72
N PRO A 256 18.58 -18.96 12.52
CA PRO A 256 19.45 -17.80 12.74
C PRO A 256 20.23 -17.39 11.47
N ASP A 257 20.21 -18.23 10.44
CA ASP A 257 20.87 -18.00 9.14
C ASP A 257 20.09 -17.04 8.24
N LEU A 258 18.80 -16.81 8.49
CA LEU A 258 17.97 -15.95 7.65
C LEU A 258 18.09 -14.48 8.03
N SER A 259 17.95 -13.62 7.03
CA SER A 259 17.77 -12.19 7.22
C SER A 259 16.47 -11.89 7.96
N ASP A 260 16.46 -10.90 8.85
CA ASP A 260 15.26 -10.37 9.49
C ASP A 260 14.65 -9.15 8.78
N ALA A 261 15.16 -8.81 7.59
CA ALA A 261 14.58 -7.79 6.71
C ALA A 261 13.31 -8.32 6.07
N ILE A 262 12.15 -8.00 6.66
CA ILE A 262 10.85 -8.47 6.20
C ILE A 262 10.46 -7.70 4.93
N ARG A 263 10.19 -8.46 3.89
CA ARG A 263 9.68 -8.02 2.60
C ARG A 263 8.15 -8.01 2.59
N PRO A 264 7.47 -8.02 1.43
CA PRO A 264 6.02 -8.04 1.37
C PRO A 264 5.38 -9.06 2.30
N MET A 265 4.24 -8.68 2.87
CA MET A 265 3.46 -9.45 3.84
C MET A 265 2.04 -9.67 3.32
N SER A 266 1.43 -10.79 3.73
CA SER A 266 0.01 -11.08 3.47
C SER A 266 -0.61 -11.77 4.69
N PHE A 267 -1.70 -11.21 5.20
CA PHE A 267 -2.49 -11.86 6.26
C PHE A 267 -3.37 -12.98 5.70
N SER A 268 -3.63 -13.99 6.52
CA SER A 268 -4.79 -14.87 6.30
C SER A 268 -6.10 -14.08 6.46
N PRO A 269 -7.22 -14.53 5.85
CA PRO A 269 -8.50 -13.81 5.93
C PRO A 269 -9.01 -13.57 7.35
N ASP A 270 -8.67 -14.46 8.29
CA ASP A 270 -8.97 -14.35 9.72
C ASP A 270 -7.89 -13.61 10.54
N GLU A 271 -6.84 -13.14 9.86
CA GLU A 271 -5.68 -12.44 10.44
C GLU A 271 -4.95 -13.23 11.56
N SER A 272 -5.23 -14.52 11.69
CA SER A 272 -4.53 -15.38 12.65
C SER A 272 -3.10 -15.68 12.24
N LYS A 273 -2.80 -15.59 10.93
CA LYS A 273 -1.49 -15.85 10.34
C LYS A 273 -1.02 -14.68 9.48
N LEU A 274 0.28 -14.42 9.55
CA LEU A 274 0.98 -13.52 8.66
C LEU A 274 1.98 -14.33 7.84
N TYR A 275 1.92 -14.21 6.53
CA TYR A 275 2.90 -14.77 5.60
C TYR A 275 3.82 -13.66 5.15
N PHE A 276 5.12 -13.91 5.11
CA PHE A 276 6.09 -12.88 4.75
C PHE A 276 7.35 -13.48 4.11
N GLN A 277 7.98 -12.68 3.32
CA GLN A 277 9.29 -12.94 2.70
C GLN A 277 10.38 -12.21 3.48
N VAL A 278 11.61 -12.68 3.39
CA VAL A 278 12.79 -12.00 3.94
C VAL A 278 13.87 -11.87 2.86
N SER A 279 14.76 -10.89 3.02
CA SER A 279 15.88 -10.69 2.10
C SER A 279 16.71 -11.97 1.92
N PHE A 280 17.18 -12.21 0.71
CA PHE A 280 18.05 -13.31 0.28
C PHE A 280 17.49 -14.72 0.40
N PHE A 281 16.28 -14.91 0.93
CA PHE A 281 15.65 -16.22 1.08
C PHE A 281 14.72 -16.55 -0.09
N ASN A 282 14.93 -17.70 -0.71
CA ASN A 282 14.04 -18.22 -1.75
C ASN A 282 12.87 -18.94 -1.13
N GLY A 283 11.82 -18.18 -0.76
CA GLY A 283 10.64 -18.73 -0.11
C GLY A 283 9.93 -17.72 0.79
N PHE A 284 9.18 -18.24 1.75
CA PHE A 284 8.43 -17.44 2.71
C PHE A 284 8.25 -18.18 4.03
N LEU A 285 7.83 -17.42 5.05
CA LEU A 285 7.55 -17.92 6.39
C LEU A 285 6.09 -17.65 6.77
N GLU A 286 5.57 -18.48 7.67
CA GLU A 286 4.29 -18.29 8.33
C GLU A 286 4.52 -17.92 9.79
N TYR A 287 3.89 -16.85 10.23
CA TYR A 287 3.94 -16.37 11.60
C TYR A 287 2.53 -16.42 12.21
N ASP A 288 2.42 -16.98 13.40
CA ASP A 288 1.19 -17.01 14.18
C ASP A 288 1.09 -15.76 15.06
N VAL A 289 0.07 -14.96 14.79
CA VAL A 289 -0.11 -13.64 15.39
C VAL A 289 -0.41 -13.74 16.91
N ALA A 290 -1.18 -14.76 17.31
CA ALA A 290 -1.61 -14.95 18.69
C ALA A 290 -0.50 -15.50 19.59
N THR A 291 0.28 -16.48 19.08
CA THR A 291 1.37 -17.10 19.85
C THR A 291 2.70 -16.39 19.69
N ASP A 292 2.78 -15.40 18.78
CA ASP A 292 3.99 -14.61 18.51
C ASP A 292 5.18 -15.49 18.08
N ARG A 293 4.93 -16.45 17.15
CA ARG A 293 5.93 -17.42 16.72
C ARG A 293 5.86 -17.66 15.23
N ILE A 294 7.01 -17.92 14.61
CA ILE A 294 7.08 -18.53 13.28
C ILE A 294 6.69 -19.99 13.44
N THR A 295 5.78 -20.47 12.60
CA THR A 295 5.21 -21.82 12.68
C THR A 295 5.61 -22.70 11.52
N ARG A 296 5.79 -22.14 10.33
CA ARG A 296 6.19 -22.88 9.13
C ARG A 296 7.12 -22.07 8.26
N ILE A 297 7.89 -22.78 7.44
CA ILE A 297 8.76 -22.21 6.41
C ILE A 297 8.58 -22.99 5.12
N LYS A 298 8.53 -22.28 4.00
CA LYS A 298 8.56 -22.87 2.66
C LYS A 298 9.77 -22.38 1.91
N THR A 299 10.64 -23.28 1.50
CA THR A 299 11.67 -23.04 0.49
C THR A 299 11.07 -23.34 -0.87
N LEU A 300 11.26 -22.48 -1.84
CA LEU A 300 10.79 -22.62 -3.21
C LEU A 300 11.92 -23.10 -4.13
N PRO A 301 11.61 -23.67 -5.31
CA PRO A 301 12.63 -24.09 -6.26
C PRO A 301 13.51 -22.94 -6.71
N GLU A 302 14.81 -23.16 -6.77
CA GLU A 302 15.76 -22.18 -7.31
C GLU A 302 15.85 -22.33 -8.83
N ASN A 303 15.92 -21.19 -9.52
CA ASN A 303 16.25 -21.20 -10.93
C ASN A 303 17.77 -21.37 -11.09
N PRO A 304 18.24 -22.45 -11.74
CA PRO A 304 19.70 -22.70 -11.91
C PRO A 304 20.44 -21.58 -12.66
N ALA A 305 19.71 -20.76 -13.43
CA ALA A 305 20.29 -19.62 -14.15
C ALA A 305 20.46 -18.37 -13.27
N THR A 306 19.90 -18.37 -12.05
CA THR A 306 20.04 -17.24 -11.13
C THR A 306 21.48 -17.11 -10.68
N SER A 307 22.05 -15.90 -10.80
CA SER A 307 23.38 -15.59 -10.29
C SER A 307 23.45 -15.85 -8.79
N THR A 308 24.51 -16.49 -8.34
CA THR A 308 24.83 -16.63 -6.90
C THR A 308 25.46 -15.37 -6.32
N ASP A 309 25.86 -14.43 -7.16
CA ASP A 309 26.37 -13.13 -6.74
C ASP A 309 25.21 -12.23 -6.29
N ARG A 310 25.05 -12.11 -4.98
CA ARG A 310 23.99 -11.30 -4.34
C ARG A 310 24.05 -9.81 -4.70
N THR A 311 25.20 -9.30 -5.14
CA THR A 311 25.33 -7.90 -5.55
C THR A 311 24.56 -7.59 -6.83
N THR A 312 24.18 -8.62 -7.58
CA THR A 312 23.37 -8.50 -8.80
C THR A 312 21.86 -8.64 -8.55
N TRP A 313 21.45 -8.94 -7.32
CA TRP A 313 20.05 -9.13 -7.00
C TRP A 313 19.34 -7.79 -6.75
N VAL A 314 18.14 -7.67 -7.29
CA VAL A 314 17.35 -6.46 -7.14
C VAL A 314 17.03 -6.21 -5.67
N ASN A 315 17.58 -5.13 -5.11
CA ASN A 315 17.34 -4.70 -3.73
C ASN A 315 17.41 -5.83 -2.70
N ASP A 316 18.39 -6.74 -2.81
CA ASP A 316 18.56 -7.91 -1.93
C ASP A 316 17.37 -8.88 -1.92
N SER A 317 16.45 -8.75 -2.88
CA SER A 317 15.20 -9.46 -2.88
C SER A 317 15.27 -10.67 -3.79
N ARG A 318 15.18 -11.86 -3.23
CA ARG A 318 14.98 -13.07 -4.01
C ARG A 318 13.51 -13.17 -4.46
N HIS A 319 12.59 -12.80 -3.56
CA HIS A 319 11.15 -12.72 -3.78
C HIS A 319 10.64 -11.35 -3.30
N HIS A 320 9.78 -10.69 -4.07
CA HIS A 320 9.30 -9.34 -3.74
C HIS A 320 7.79 -9.14 -3.89
N GLY A 321 7.03 -10.17 -4.13
CA GLY A 321 5.57 -10.05 -4.24
C GLY A 321 4.86 -11.25 -3.64
N MET A 322 3.82 -10.98 -2.85
CA MET A 322 2.98 -12.01 -2.27
C MET A 322 1.54 -11.51 -2.16
N SER A 323 0.59 -12.36 -2.52
CA SER A 323 -0.83 -12.14 -2.23
C SER A 323 -1.53 -13.45 -1.90
N MET A 324 -2.64 -13.36 -1.18
CA MET A 324 -3.45 -14.51 -0.81
C MET A 324 -4.77 -14.49 -1.56
N SER A 325 -5.25 -15.66 -2.01
CA SER A 325 -6.60 -15.78 -2.57
C SER A 325 -7.65 -15.39 -1.53
N PRO A 326 -8.82 -14.86 -1.95
CA PRO A 326 -9.84 -14.37 -1.00
C PRO A 326 -10.38 -15.42 -0.03
N ASP A 327 -10.39 -16.69 -0.46
CA ASP A 327 -10.77 -17.84 0.40
C ASP A 327 -9.65 -18.26 1.36
N GLY A 328 -8.46 -17.65 1.24
CA GLY A 328 -7.29 -17.99 2.04
C GLY A 328 -6.66 -19.34 1.72
N ALA A 329 -7.05 -20.01 0.64
CA ALA A 329 -6.55 -21.35 0.31
C ALA A 329 -5.20 -21.32 -0.40
N LYS A 330 -4.87 -20.24 -1.10
CA LYS A 330 -3.70 -20.13 -1.97
C LYS A 330 -2.88 -18.88 -1.68
N LEU A 331 -1.57 -19.01 -1.87
CA LEU A 331 -0.61 -17.89 -1.88
C LEU A 331 -0.01 -17.78 -3.27
N CYS A 332 -0.04 -16.60 -3.84
CA CYS A 332 0.67 -16.28 -5.07
C CYS A 332 2.00 -15.61 -4.72
N ILE A 333 3.08 -16.09 -5.31
CA ILE A 333 4.44 -15.66 -5.00
C ILE A 333 5.13 -15.18 -6.27
N ALA A 334 5.67 -13.97 -6.25
CA ALA A 334 6.51 -13.42 -7.30
C ALA A 334 7.99 -13.63 -6.94
N GLY A 335 8.67 -14.52 -7.64
CA GLY A 335 10.08 -14.87 -7.46
C GLY A 335 10.97 -13.98 -8.32
N THR A 336 11.20 -12.74 -7.91
CA THR A 336 11.83 -11.66 -8.68
C THR A 336 13.16 -12.05 -9.29
N THR A 337 14.07 -12.57 -8.49
CA THR A 337 15.42 -12.93 -8.93
C THR A 337 15.47 -14.29 -9.63
N ASP A 338 14.55 -15.18 -9.29
CA ASP A 338 14.44 -16.51 -9.91
C ASP A 338 13.61 -16.52 -11.20
N ASN A 339 13.04 -15.39 -11.61
CA ASN A 339 12.32 -15.21 -12.87
C ASN A 339 11.13 -16.18 -13.06
N TYR A 340 10.34 -16.37 -12.02
CA TYR A 340 9.07 -17.10 -12.09
C TYR A 340 8.07 -16.58 -11.06
N ALA A 341 6.81 -16.91 -11.27
CA ALA A 341 5.78 -16.84 -10.24
C ALA A 341 5.16 -18.22 -10.04
N THR A 342 4.58 -18.45 -8.88
CA THR A 342 3.90 -19.70 -8.55
C THR A 342 2.76 -19.48 -7.58
N VAL A 343 1.77 -20.38 -7.63
CA VAL A 343 0.69 -20.45 -6.65
C VAL A 343 0.96 -21.62 -5.71
N VAL A 344 0.97 -21.33 -4.41
CA VAL A 344 1.26 -22.32 -3.36
C VAL A 344 -0.03 -22.64 -2.60
N ASP A 345 -0.30 -23.92 -2.37
CA ASP A 345 -1.38 -24.35 -1.48
C ASP A 345 -1.03 -24.02 -0.02
N ARG A 346 -1.85 -23.21 0.64
CA ARG A 346 -1.56 -22.74 2.00
C ARG A 346 -1.56 -23.85 3.05
N ALA A 347 -2.42 -24.84 2.90
CA ALA A 347 -2.54 -25.90 3.91
C ALA A 347 -1.32 -26.83 3.89
N THR A 348 -0.89 -27.23 2.70
CA THR A 348 0.19 -28.22 2.49
C THR A 348 1.55 -27.58 2.22
N LEU A 349 1.60 -26.31 1.84
CA LEU A 349 2.76 -25.58 1.30
C LEU A 349 3.32 -26.22 0.02
N ALA A 350 2.50 -26.97 -0.71
CA ALA A 350 2.87 -27.50 -2.02
C ALA A 350 2.80 -26.40 -3.06
N GLU A 351 3.90 -26.18 -3.80
CA GLU A 351 3.93 -25.28 -4.95
C GLU A 351 3.23 -25.90 -6.16
N GLY A 352 2.54 -25.06 -6.90
CA GLY A 352 2.00 -25.37 -8.21
C GLY A 352 3.06 -25.21 -9.32
N PRO A 353 2.62 -25.16 -10.58
CA PRO A 353 3.51 -24.89 -11.71
C PRO A 353 4.31 -23.61 -11.53
N LEU A 354 5.59 -23.65 -11.91
CA LEU A 354 6.40 -22.45 -12.02
C LEU A 354 6.07 -21.75 -13.34
N VAL A 355 5.49 -20.57 -13.28
CA VAL A 355 5.17 -19.75 -14.46
C VAL A 355 6.35 -18.84 -14.74
N PRO A 356 7.08 -19.02 -15.86
CA PRO A 356 8.18 -18.13 -16.23
C PRO A 356 7.70 -16.67 -16.34
N ALA A 357 8.44 -15.76 -15.72
CA ALA A 357 8.16 -14.33 -15.67
C ALA A 357 9.47 -13.57 -15.54
N ASP A 358 9.63 -12.43 -16.21
CA ASP A 358 10.87 -11.65 -16.17
C ASP A 358 10.82 -10.63 -15.02
N LYS A 359 11.65 -10.85 -14.01
CA LYS A 359 11.70 -10.05 -12.77
C LYS A 359 10.30 -9.77 -12.20
N PRO A 360 9.48 -10.80 -11.88
CA PRO A 360 8.16 -10.55 -11.32
C PRO A 360 8.30 -9.85 -9.98
N TYR A 361 7.66 -8.67 -9.86
CA TYR A 361 7.95 -7.78 -8.74
C TYR A 361 6.82 -7.74 -7.72
N TRP A 362 5.56 -7.74 -8.16
CA TRP A 362 4.41 -7.66 -7.28
C TRP A 362 3.39 -8.74 -7.60
N ALA A 363 2.54 -9.05 -6.63
CA ALA A 363 1.41 -9.94 -6.77
C ALA A 363 0.17 -9.31 -6.14
N THR A 364 -0.96 -9.36 -6.83
CA THR A 364 -2.27 -8.91 -6.33
C THR A 364 -3.36 -9.85 -6.82
N VAL A 365 -4.52 -9.83 -6.16
CA VAL A 365 -5.71 -10.59 -6.57
C VAL A 365 -6.45 -9.80 -7.64
N ASP A 366 -6.99 -10.46 -8.68
CA ASP A 366 -7.88 -9.83 -9.66
C ASP A 366 -9.27 -9.51 -9.09
N GLY A 367 -10.10 -8.81 -9.85
CA GLY A 367 -11.38 -8.29 -9.34
C GLY A 367 -12.41 -9.35 -8.97
N ASP A 368 -12.36 -10.54 -9.55
CA ASP A 368 -13.27 -11.65 -9.20
C ASP A 368 -12.65 -12.66 -8.22
N GLY A 369 -11.41 -12.43 -7.79
CA GLY A 369 -10.73 -13.27 -6.82
C GLY A 369 -10.24 -14.61 -7.35
N THR A 370 -10.24 -14.82 -8.66
CA THR A 370 -9.94 -16.12 -9.28
C THR A 370 -8.52 -16.24 -9.82
N ALA A 371 -7.81 -15.11 -9.97
CA ALA A 371 -6.43 -15.09 -10.43
C ALA A 371 -5.55 -14.17 -9.58
N CYS A 372 -4.27 -14.49 -9.59
CA CYS A 372 -3.19 -13.61 -9.17
C CYS A 372 -2.67 -12.85 -10.38
N VAL A 373 -2.59 -11.54 -10.27
CA VAL A 373 -1.97 -10.67 -11.27
C VAL A 373 -0.59 -10.28 -10.77
N ILE A 374 0.45 -10.64 -11.51
CA ILE A 374 1.83 -10.26 -11.24
C ILE A 374 2.30 -9.19 -12.20
N SER A 375 3.12 -8.26 -11.72
CA SER A 375 3.88 -7.36 -12.58
C SER A 375 5.21 -8.01 -12.95
N GLU A 376 5.62 -7.90 -14.21
CA GLU A 376 6.91 -8.35 -14.71
C GLU A 376 7.75 -7.12 -15.07
N SER A 377 8.56 -6.65 -14.10
CA SER A 377 9.31 -5.39 -14.24
C SER A 377 10.42 -5.46 -15.28
N GLY A 378 10.92 -6.65 -15.61
CA GLY A 378 11.91 -6.86 -16.67
C GLY A 378 11.33 -6.96 -18.06
N ALA A 379 9.99 -7.06 -18.23
CA ALA A 379 9.34 -7.30 -19.51
C ALA A 379 8.17 -6.34 -19.81
N ASP A 380 7.99 -5.29 -19.02
CA ASP A 380 6.98 -4.25 -19.23
C ASP A 380 5.58 -4.81 -19.44
N ARG A 381 5.17 -5.76 -18.57
CA ARG A 381 3.86 -6.41 -18.67
C ARG A 381 3.30 -6.80 -17.31
N VAL A 382 2.04 -7.17 -17.31
CA VAL A 382 1.41 -7.91 -16.21
C VAL A 382 0.89 -9.24 -16.72
N THR A 383 0.90 -10.24 -15.84
CA THR A 383 0.46 -11.61 -16.14
C THR A 383 -0.52 -12.09 -15.09
N ALA A 384 -1.68 -12.61 -15.50
CA ALA A 384 -2.63 -13.27 -14.62
C ALA A 384 -2.36 -14.78 -14.55
N ILE A 385 -2.37 -15.32 -13.34
CA ILE A 385 -2.17 -16.73 -13.02
C ILE A 385 -3.39 -17.23 -12.27
N ASP A 386 -3.99 -18.29 -12.77
CA ASP A 386 -5.18 -18.91 -12.21
C ASP A 386 -4.89 -19.51 -10.82
N PHE A 387 -5.65 -19.15 -9.80
CA PHE A 387 -5.45 -19.69 -8.45
C PHE A 387 -5.76 -21.18 -8.32
N ALA A 388 -6.70 -21.70 -9.08
CA ALA A 388 -7.10 -23.10 -8.97
C ALA A 388 -6.08 -24.03 -9.63
N THR A 389 -5.53 -23.64 -10.78
CA THR A 389 -4.64 -24.48 -11.60
C THR A 389 -3.17 -24.10 -11.52
N GLY A 390 -2.85 -22.87 -11.09
CA GLY A 390 -1.50 -22.30 -11.17
C GLY A 390 -1.04 -21.96 -12.58
N ALA A 391 -1.92 -22.05 -13.59
CA ALA A 391 -1.57 -21.81 -14.97
C ALA A 391 -1.68 -20.32 -15.35
N LYS A 392 -0.83 -19.87 -16.28
CA LYS A 392 -0.94 -18.55 -16.88
C LYS A 392 -2.23 -18.44 -17.68
N ARG A 393 -3.04 -17.40 -17.42
CA ARG A 393 -4.27 -17.08 -18.16
C ARG A 393 -3.99 -16.13 -19.32
N VAL A 394 -3.42 -14.97 -19.00
CA VAL A 394 -3.19 -13.87 -19.95
C VAL A 394 -1.96 -13.08 -19.54
N SER A 395 -1.35 -12.41 -20.51
CA SER A 395 -0.25 -11.47 -20.28
C SER A 395 -0.46 -10.27 -21.20
N VAL A 396 -0.43 -9.04 -20.63
CA VAL A 396 -0.68 -7.81 -21.37
C VAL A 396 0.45 -6.81 -21.17
N PRO A 397 0.86 -6.06 -22.24
CA PRO A 397 1.89 -5.06 -22.13
C PRO A 397 1.39 -3.83 -21.37
N VAL A 398 2.30 -3.20 -20.61
CA VAL A 398 2.08 -1.95 -19.86
C VAL A 398 3.25 -1.00 -20.11
N GLY A 399 3.43 0.03 -19.26
CA GLY A 399 4.59 0.94 -19.38
C GLY A 399 5.86 0.38 -18.73
N ASP A 400 6.89 1.22 -18.68
CA ASP A 400 8.26 0.88 -18.31
C ASP A 400 8.39 0.53 -16.82
N HIS A 401 8.95 -0.65 -16.57
CA HIS A 401 9.25 -1.19 -15.23
C HIS A 401 8.05 -1.21 -14.28
N PRO A 402 6.99 -1.99 -14.60
CA PRO A 402 5.81 -2.07 -13.73
C PRO A 402 6.18 -2.71 -12.39
N GLN A 403 5.80 -2.04 -11.29
CA GLN A 403 6.03 -2.57 -9.94
C GLN A 403 4.71 -2.89 -9.26
N ARG A 404 4.01 -1.93 -8.67
CA ARG A 404 2.76 -2.21 -7.95
C ARG A 404 1.58 -2.39 -8.89
N VAL A 405 0.74 -3.35 -8.55
CA VAL A 405 -0.58 -3.54 -9.14
C VAL A 405 -1.60 -3.46 -8.02
N ARG A 406 -2.63 -2.63 -8.17
CA ARG A 406 -3.65 -2.42 -7.15
C ARG A 406 -5.06 -2.41 -7.75
N LEU A 407 -6.00 -3.05 -7.09
CA LEU A 407 -7.41 -2.85 -7.38
C LEU A 407 -7.82 -1.43 -6.98
N GLY A 408 -8.71 -0.84 -7.76
CA GLY A 408 -9.26 0.47 -7.50
C GLY A 408 -10.53 0.71 -8.32
N HIS A 409 -11.09 1.89 -8.22
CA HIS A 409 -12.34 2.24 -8.89
C HIS A 409 -12.17 3.49 -9.74
N VAL A 410 -12.85 3.50 -10.88
CA VAL A 410 -12.99 4.68 -11.77
C VAL A 410 -14.46 4.88 -12.12
N PRO A 411 -14.91 6.08 -12.53
CA PRO A 411 -16.23 6.25 -13.11
C PRO A 411 -16.48 5.28 -14.27
N ALA A 412 -17.66 4.68 -14.35
CA ALA A 412 -17.94 3.57 -15.28
C ALA A 412 -17.58 3.85 -16.76
N GLY A 413 -17.70 5.10 -17.21
CA GLY A 413 -17.35 5.54 -18.56
C GLY A 413 -15.92 6.09 -18.71
N TRP A 414 -15.09 6.00 -17.69
CA TRP A 414 -13.73 6.56 -17.74
C TRP A 414 -12.81 5.76 -18.67
N THR A 415 -12.05 6.45 -19.52
CA THR A 415 -11.09 5.88 -20.48
C THR A 415 -9.75 6.61 -20.47
N GLY A 416 -9.51 7.46 -19.48
CA GLY A 416 -8.34 8.31 -19.33
C GLY A 416 -8.74 9.74 -18.98
N PRO A 417 -7.79 10.58 -18.55
CA PRO A 417 -8.02 12.00 -18.39
C PRO A 417 -8.44 12.65 -19.70
N ALA A 418 -9.35 13.66 -19.62
CA ALA A 418 -9.70 14.44 -20.80
C ALA A 418 -8.43 15.08 -21.38
N ALA A 419 -8.28 15.01 -22.71
CA ALA A 419 -7.23 15.75 -23.41
C ALA A 419 -7.40 17.24 -23.08
N GLY A 420 -6.39 17.84 -22.43
CA GLY A 420 -6.36 19.25 -22.06
C GLY A 420 -6.00 20.13 -23.24
#